data_f88be486c5e37921adb51e32ce668e5b
#
_entry.id   f88be486c5e37921adb51e32ce668e5b
#
_cell.length_a   1.000
_cell.length_b   1.000
_cell.length_c   1.000
_cell.angle_alpha   90.00
_cell.angle_beta   90.00
_cell.angle_gamma   90.00
#
_symmetry.space_group_name_H-M   'P 1'
#
loop_
_entity.id
_entity.type
_entity.pdbx_description
1 polymer ?
#
loop_
_entity_poly.entity_id
_entity_poly.type
_entity_poly.pdbx_seq_one_letter_code
_entity_poly.pdbx_strand_id
1 'polypeptide(L)'
;MKSRHVLIASAVAVTMLAAGCSGGSGGGAPQLKPEKTDIVVNAFPAIDSAGLYIAQDQGLFAAEGLHVKIVPVSRNSPPPSTQDLVDGQEHGQWDITAGDYVTYIEDQLGAGAPKADLRIIAESSFLQPNVLTLLTKGGSPISQISQLKGKVVSVNAPNDIGTLLIDSLLISHGLKPQQVRFANNVAFPAVVQTLMAKDTPVVASFAPEPFVSGGEAAVGLEELADLDQGATQDFPIQGYAVTAKWAKQYPNTMEAFTSALSQGQEIADTDRAAVERVLQKYLGIDKQSAAFISLPAFPLGVDSVRLQRVVSSMKRFGLLPKNTNFQVTSMIAG
;
A
#
# COMPACT_ATOMS: atom_id res chain seq x y z
N MET A 1 -34.46 -59.29 -68.50
CA MET A 1 -33.26 -58.64 -69.08
C MET A 1 -32.52 -57.91 -67.93
N LYS A 2 -31.40 -58.47 -67.49
CA LYS A 2 -30.67 -58.05 -66.27
C LYS A 2 -29.37 -57.36 -66.78
N SER A 3 -29.22 -56.07 -66.53
CA SER A 3 -28.02 -55.34 -66.79
C SER A 3 -27.14 -55.29 -65.53
N ARG A 4 -25.94 -55.80 -65.59
CA ARG A 4 -24.93 -55.80 -64.57
C ARG A 4 -24.01 -54.58 -64.82
N HIS A 5 -23.98 -53.68 -63.81
CA HIS A 5 -22.98 -52.64 -63.79
C HIS A 5 -21.75 -53.10 -62.97
N VAL A 6 -20.63 -53.10 -63.64
CA VAL A 6 -19.32 -53.37 -63.07
C VAL A 6 -18.81 -52.05 -62.46
N LEU A 7 -18.54 -52.05 -61.14
CA LEU A 7 -17.86 -50.92 -60.44
C LEU A 7 -16.36 -51.20 -60.49
N ILE A 8 -15.63 -50.30 -61.15
CA ILE A 8 -14.17 -50.26 -61.09
C ILE A 8 -13.77 -49.39 -59.92
N ALA A 9 -13.13 -50.01 -58.93
CA ALA A 9 -12.59 -49.30 -57.76
C ALA A 9 -11.17 -48.83 -58.12
N SER A 10 -11.00 -47.54 -58.30
CA SER A 10 -9.68 -46.90 -58.43
C SER A 10 -9.11 -46.57 -57.05
N ALA A 11 -8.07 -47.29 -56.65
CA ALA A 11 -7.34 -47.00 -55.44
C ALA A 11 -6.40 -45.80 -55.69
N VAL A 12 -6.70 -44.68 -55.06
CA VAL A 12 -5.81 -43.53 -54.99
C VAL A 12 -4.94 -43.67 -53.72
N ALA A 13 -3.67 -43.96 -53.95
CA ALA A 13 -2.65 -43.93 -52.87
C ALA A 13 -2.36 -42.49 -52.49
N VAL A 14 -2.84 -42.05 -51.33
CA VAL A 14 -2.46 -40.79 -50.75
C VAL A 14 -1.18 -40.98 -49.94
N THR A 15 -0.06 -40.51 -50.48
CA THR A 15 1.21 -40.37 -49.76
C THR A 15 1.10 -39.19 -48.79
N MET A 16 0.92 -39.47 -47.51
CA MET A 16 1.05 -38.44 -46.46
C MET A 16 2.52 -38.08 -46.31
N LEU A 17 2.90 -36.89 -46.82
CA LEU A 17 4.12 -36.23 -46.35
C LEU A 17 3.85 -35.73 -44.92
N ALA A 18 4.46 -36.39 -43.96
CA ALA A 18 4.57 -35.87 -42.60
C ALA A 18 5.48 -34.63 -42.60
N ALA A 19 4.87 -33.45 -42.81
CA ALA A 19 5.53 -32.18 -42.49
C ALA A 19 5.63 -32.08 -40.98
N GLY A 20 6.82 -32.30 -40.43
CA GLY A 20 7.14 -32.06 -39.04
C GLY A 20 6.91 -30.58 -38.73
N CYS A 21 5.81 -30.27 -38.05
CA CYS A 21 5.67 -29.02 -37.35
C CYS A 21 6.68 -29.04 -36.21
N SER A 22 7.87 -28.50 -36.43
CA SER A 22 8.74 -28.01 -35.38
C SER A 22 7.93 -26.98 -34.62
N GLY A 23 7.51 -27.33 -33.38
CA GLY A 23 6.86 -26.40 -32.48
C GLY A 23 7.73 -25.16 -32.34
N GLY A 24 7.29 -24.06 -32.91
CA GLY A 24 7.81 -22.76 -32.56
C GLY A 24 7.50 -22.52 -31.09
N SER A 25 8.52 -22.71 -30.25
CA SER A 25 8.56 -22.15 -28.91
C SER A 25 8.29 -20.67 -29.10
N GLY A 26 7.14 -20.19 -28.63
CA GLY A 26 6.86 -18.78 -28.51
C GLY A 26 8.03 -18.18 -27.73
N GLY A 27 8.80 -17.33 -28.37
CA GLY A 27 9.89 -16.61 -27.76
C GLY A 27 9.34 -15.59 -26.78
N GLY A 28 9.01 -16.03 -25.58
CA GLY A 28 9.00 -15.14 -24.43
C GLY A 28 10.42 -14.59 -24.29
N ALA A 29 10.54 -13.29 -24.08
CA ALA A 29 11.83 -12.70 -23.73
C ALA A 29 12.45 -13.55 -22.63
N PRO A 30 13.78 -13.82 -22.65
CA PRO A 30 14.43 -14.61 -21.61
C PRO A 30 14.13 -13.96 -20.26
N GLN A 31 13.38 -14.67 -19.41
CA GLN A 31 13.09 -14.22 -18.07
C GLN A 31 14.43 -14.12 -17.33
N LEU A 32 14.80 -12.92 -16.95
CA LEU A 32 16.09 -12.67 -16.28
C LEU A 32 16.06 -13.38 -14.93
N LYS A 33 17.07 -14.18 -14.67
CA LYS A 33 17.16 -14.92 -13.42
C LYS A 33 17.40 -13.93 -12.27
N PRO A 34 16.59 -13.96 -11.20
CA PRO A 34 16.82 -13.15 -10.01
C PRO A 34 18.21 -13.43 -9.40
N GLU A 35 18.93 -12.40 -9.00
CA GLU A 35 20.24 -12.50 -8.34
C GLU A 35 20.10 -13.02 -6.90
N LYS A 36 18.98 -12.69 -6.26
CA LYS A 36 18.60 -13.13 -4.91
C LYS A 36 17.18 -13.66 -4.95
N THR A 37 16.99 -14.92 -4.51
CA THR A 37 15.67 -15.59 -4.57
C THR A 37 14.92 -15.56 -3.24
N ASP A 38 15.63 -15.57 -2.11
CA ASP A 38 15.02 -15.51 -0.79
C ASP A 38 14.87 -14.04 -0.36
N ILE A 39 13.66 -13.55 -0.36
CA ILE A 39 13.32 -12.13 -0.11
C ILE A 39 12.50 -12.00 1.16
N VAL A 40 12.91 -11.11 2.05
CA VAL A 40 12.16 -10.75 3.25
C VAL A 40 11.52 -9.38 3.07
N VAL A 41 10.20 -9.32 3.15
CA VAL A 41 9.43 -8.07 3.07
C VAL A 41 8.92 -7.69 4.44
N ASN A 42 9.30 -6.51 4.93
CA ASN A 42 8.75 -5.93 6.15
C ASN A 42 7.53 -5.07 5.76
N ALA A 43 6.35 -5.44 6.23
CA ALA A 43 5.12 -4.74 5.89
C ALA A 43 4.23 -4.55 7.13
N PHE A 44 3.61 -3.37 7.23
CA PHE A 44 2.57 -3.15 8.23
C PHE A 44 1.35 -4.03 7.88
N PRO A 45 0.78 -4.76 8.87
CA PRO A 45 -0.36 -5.62 8.62
C PRO A 45 -1.66 -4.78 8.50
N ALA A 46 -1.84 -4.15 7.34
CA ALA A 46 -2.95 -3.29 6.97
C ALA A 46 -3.54 -3.73 5.62
N ILE A 47 -4.69 -3.18 5.28
CA ILE A 47 -5.37 -3.45 4.00
C ILE A 47 -4.55 -2.98 2.80
N ASP A 48 -3.72 -1.97 2.97
CA ASP A 48 -2.78 -1.47 1.96
C ASP A 48 -1.86 -2.55 1.41
N SER A 49 -1.58 -3.59 2.19
CA SER A 49 -0.73 -4.72 1.79
C SER A 49 -1.52 -5.86 1.12
N ALA A 50 -2.80 -5.68 0.77
CA ALA A 50 -3.63 -6.76 0.21
C ALA A 50 -3.02 -7.35 -1.08
N GLY A 51 -2.50 -6.53 -1.99
CA GLY A 51 -1.84 -7.01 -3.20
C GLY A 51 -0.60 -7.88 -2.92
N LEU A 52 0.19 -7.52 -1.91
CA LEU A 52 1.33 -8.32 -1.45
C LEU A 52 0.89 -9.70 -0.92
N TYR A 53 -0.17 -9.73 -0.10
CA TYR A 53 -0.71 -10.98 0.44
C TYR A 53 -1.34 -11.85 -0.63
N ILE A 54 -2.03 -11.26 -1.60
CA ILE A 54 -2.61 -11.97 -2.75
C ILE A 54 -1.49 -12.57 -3.62
N ALA A 55 -0.45 -11.79 -3.92
CA ALA A 55 0.70 -12.29 -4.67
C ALA A 55 1.37 -13.48 -3.98
N GLN A 56 1.49 -13.43 -2.66
CA GLN A 56 2.00 -14.54 -1.85
C GLN A 56 1.08 -15.76 -1.91
N ASP A 57 -0.22 -15.58 -1.70
CA ASP A 57 -1.19 -16.68 -1.61
C ASP A 57 -1.42 -17.39 -2.93
N GLN A 58 -1.36 -16.65 -4.04
CA GLN A 58 -1.53 -17.20 -5.38
C GLN A 58 -0.23 -17.72 -6.00
N GLY A 59 0.89 -17.66 -5.26
CA GLY A 59 2.17 -18.16 -5.72
C GLY A 59 2.81 -17.33 -6.83
N LEU A 60 2.40 -16.04 -6.99
CA LEU A 60 2.92 -15.19 -8.06
C LEU A 60 4.41 -14.91 -7.88
N PHE A 61 4.88 -14.74 -6.65
CA PHE A 61 6.32 -14.63 -6.38
C PHE A 61 7.09 -15.89 -6.74
N ALA A 62 6.53 -17.07 -6.44
CA ALA A 62 7.15 -18.34 -6.81
C ALA A 62 7.21 -18.54 -8.33
N ALA A 63 6.21 -18.06 -9.08
CA ALA A 63 6.22 -18.08 -10.52
C ALA A 63 7.33 -17.22 -11.13
N GLU A 64 7.72 -16.14 -10.45
CA GLU A 64 8.89 -15.31 -10.80
C GLU A 64 10.22 -15.82 -10.22
N GLY A 65 10.22 -17.00 -9.59
CA GLY A 65 11.41 -17.61 -9.02
C GLY A 65 11.84 -17.03 -7.66
N LEU A 66 10.92 -16.38 -6.95
CA LEU A 66 11.18 -15.77 -5.64
C LEU A 66 10.52 -16.56 -4.51
N HIS A 67 11.22 -16.70 -3.39
CA HIS A 67 10.71 -17.19 -2.11
C HIS A 67 10.54 -15.99 -1.18
N VAL A 68 9.32 -15.43 -1.13
CA VAL A 68 9.04 -14.25 -0.34
C VAL A 68 8.55 -14.64 1.05
N LYS A 69 9.19 -14.05 2.09
CA LYS A 69 8.74 -14.11 3.48
C LYS A 69 8.26 -12.73 3.90
N ILE A 70 6.98 -12.63 4.26
CA ILE A 70 6.42 -11.39 4.79
C ILE A 70 6.59 -11.38 6.31
N VAL A 71 7.25 -10.34 6.84
CA VAL A 71 7.44 -10.12 8.28
C VAL A 71 6.59 -8.94 8.68
N PRO A 72 5.54 -9.14 9.50
CA PRO A 72 4.68 -8.06 9.90
C PRO A 72 5.38 -7.13 10.88
N VAL A 73 5.22 -5.83 10.70
CA VAL A 73 5.52 -4.83 11.73
C VAL A 73 4.51 -4.97 12.87
N SER A 74 4.94 -4.73 14.11
CA SER A 74 4.04 -4.82 15.26
C SER A 74 2.93 -3.76 15.18
N ARG A 75 1.66 -4.17 15.27
CA ARG A 75 0.50 -3.26 15.33
C ARG A 75 0.47 -2.37 16.58
N ASN A 76 1.19 -2.78 17.62
CA ASN A 76 1.23 -2.08 18.91
C ASN A 76 2.42 -1.11 19.03
N SER A 77 3.26 -1.05 18.01
CA SER A 77 4.39 -0.12 17.92
C SER A 77 4.06 1.00 16.97
N PRO A 78 4.66 2.18 17.13
CA PRO A 78 4.71 3.16 16.05
C PRO A 78 5.27 2.50 14.78
N PRO A 79 4.94 3.00 13.58
CA PRO A 79 5.62 2.56 12.37
C PRO A 79 7.14 2.65 12.58
N PRO A 80 7.94 1.71 12.05
CA PRO A 80 9.39 1.81 12.14
C PRO A 80 9.86 3.12 11.52
N SER A 81 10.85 3.74 12.15
CA SER A 81 11.56 4.86 11.52
C SER A 81 12.29 4.36 10.26
N THR A 82 12.63 5.23 9.35
CA THR A 82 13.42 4.81 8.18
C THR A 82 14.82 4.36 8.57
N GLN A 83 15.37 4.87 9.67
CA GLN A 83 16.62 4.33 10.18
C GLN A 83 16.45 2.85 10.54
N ASP A 84 15.35 2.45 11.19
CA ASP A 84 15.04 1.04 11.44
C ASP A 84 14.93 0.24 10.13
N LEU A 85 14.37 0.86 9.09
CA LEU A 85 14.24 0.24 7.76
C LEU A 85 15.60 0.05 7.09
N VAL A 86 16.45 1.07 7.12
CA VAL A 86 17.82 1.01 6.55
C VAL A 86 18.66 0.01 7.32
N ASP A 87 18.65 0.09 8.65
CA ASP A 87 19.39 -0.83 9.52
C ASP A 87 18.97 -2.28 9.31
N GLY A 88 17.66 -2.52 9.14
CA GLY A 88 17.14 -3.85 8.85
C GLY A 88 17.66 -4.43 7.53
N GLN A 89 17.76 -3.63 6.47
CA GLN A 89 18.38 -4.04 5.22
C GLN A 89 19.89 -4.29 5.37
N GLU A 90 20.60 -3.40 6.05
CA GLU A 90 22.03 -3.51 6.25
C GLU A 90 22.42 -4.74 7.09
N HIS A 91 21.58 -5.09 8.06
CA HIS A 91 21.76 -6.27 8.92
C HIS A 91 21.09 -7.54 8.39
N GLY A 92 20.51 -7.51 7.18
CA GLY A 92 19.87 -8.66 6.54
C GLY A 92 18.59 -9.15 7.22
N GLN A 93 17.90 -8.28 7.96
CA GLN A 93 16.62 -8.61 8.60
C GLN A 93 15.47 -8.59 7.61
N TRP A 94 15.48 -7.66 6.68
CA TRP A 94 14.56 -7.55 5.54
C TRP A 94 15.24 -6.92 4.32
N ASP A 95 14.66 -7.17 3.16
CA ASP A 95 15.14 -6.69 1.86
C ASP A 95 14.32 -5.50 1.37
N ILE A 96 13.01 -5.59 1.54
CA ILE A 96 12.01 -4.63 1.05
C ILE A 96 11.17 -4.19 2.24
N THR A 97 10.83 -2.92 2.29
CA THR A 97 9.97 -2.35 3.33
C THR A 97 8.75 -1.72 2.71
N ALA A 98 7.60 -1.79 3.41
CA ALA A 98 6.40 -1.04 3.09
C ALA A 98 6.23 0.08 4.11
N GLY A 99 6.07 1.32 3.63
CA GLY A 99 5.91 2.50 4.47
C GLY A 99 5.24 3.65 3.74
N ASP A 100 4.83 4.68 4.49
CA ASP A 100 4.18 5.85 3.92
C ASP A 100 5.19 6.80 3.26
N TYR A 101 4.72 7.51 2.24
CA TYR A 101 5.59 8.38 1.45
C TYR A 101 6.05 9.64 2.19
N VAL A 102 5.31 10.13 3.19
CA VAL A 102 5.71 11.30 3.98
C VAL A 102 6.97 10.96 4.75
N THR A 103 6.97 9.82 5.45
CA THR A 103 8.13 9.28 6.15
C THR A 103 9.31 9.06 5.20
N TYR A 104 9.10 8.37 4.06
CA TYR A 104 10.18 8.14 3.09
C TYR A 104 10.83 9.42 2.56
N ILE A 105 10.03 10.47 2.31
CA ILE A 105 10.53 11.76 1.81
C ILE A 105 11.28 12.52 2.91
N GLU A 106 10.76 12.54 4.14
CA GLU A 106 11.46 13.16 5.28
C GLU A 106 12.84 12.54 5.49
N ASP A 107 12.90 11.22 5.45
CA ASP A 107 14.12 10.46 5.64
C ASP A 107 15.12 10.66 4.49
N GLN A 108 14.65 10.67 3.26
CA GLN A 108 15.48 10.97 2.10
C GLN A 108 16.10 12.37 2.18
N LEU A 109 15.38 13.32 2.77
CA LEU A 109 15.88 14.69 2.95
C LEU A 109 16.77 14.84 4.17
N GLY A 110 16.84 13.86 5.04
CA GLY A 110 17.65 13.87 6.25
C GLY A 110 17.16 14.83 7.32
N ALA A 111 15.84 15.09 7.38
CA ALA A 111 15.22 15.91 8.41
C ALA A 111 15.24 15.17 9.76
N GLY A 112 16.38 15.22 10.46
CA GLY A 112 16.55 14.64 11.80
C GLY A 112 17.20 13.26 11.90
N ALA A 113 17.57 12.64 10.78
CA ALA A 113 18.26 11.35 10.71
C ALA A 113 19.38 11.33 9.66
N PRO A 114 20.26 10.33 9.63
CA PRO A 114 21.16 10.10 8.51
C PRO A 114 20.37 10.02 7.21
N LYS A 115 20.84 10.70 6.17
CA LYS A 115 20.18 10.71 4.87
C LYS A 115 20.06 9.27 4.35
N ALA A 116 18.82 8.77 4.29
CA ALA A 116 18.56 7.48 3.69
C ALA A 116 18.63 7.60 2.16
N ASP A 117 19.29 6.67 1.48
CA ASP A 117 19.29 6.59 0.02
C ASP A 117 18.28 5.52 -0.43
N LEU A 118 16.99 5.88 -0.32
CA LEU A 118 15.87 5.01 -0.64
C LEU A 118 15.50 5.05 -2.11
N ARG A 119 14.97 3.92 -2.59
CA ARG A 119 14.33 3.78 -3.91
C ARG A 119 12.95 3.17 -3.74
N ILE A 120 11.93 3.90 -4.18
CA ILE A 120 10.56 3.41 -4.30
C ILE A 120 10.51 2.51 -5.51
N ILE A 121 10.15 1.24 -5.31
CA ILE A 121 10.10 0.22 -6.35
C ILE A 121 8.67 -0.09 -6.79
N ALA A 122 7.68 0.14 -5.94
CA ALA A 122 6.26 -0.01 -6.25
C ALA A 122 5.41 0.87 -5.34
N GLU A 123 4.26 1.32 -5.82
CA GLU A 123 3.21 1.87 -4.96
C GLU A 123 2.39 0.72 -4.37
N SER A 124 1.85 0.87 -3.16
CA SER A 124 1.00 -0.12 -2.50
C SER A 124 -0.47 0.28 -2.59
N SER A 125 -0.78 1.53 -2.26
CA SER A 125 -2.15 2.02 -2.18
C SER A 125 -2.24 3.54 -2.32
N PHE A 126 -3.42 4.00 -2.72
CA PHE A 126 -3.82 5.40 -2.59
C PHE A 126 -5.25 5.52 -2.05
N LEU A 127 -5.56 6.68 -1.48
CA LEU A 127 -6.81 6.95 -0.78
C LEU A 127 -8.02 6.68 -1.67
N GLN A 128 -9.04 6.15 -1.04
CA GLN A 128 -10.41 6.09 -1.49
C GLN A 128 -11.31 6.48 -0.31
N PRO A 129 -12.56 6.85 -0.55
CA PRO A 129 -13.46 7.28 0.51
C PRO A 129 -13.54 6.28 1.68
N ASN A 130 -13.50 6.81 2.89
CA ASN A 130 -13.61 6.10 4.17
C ASN A 130 -12.46 5.13 4.50
N VAL A 131 -11.35 5.16 3.77
CA VAL A 131 -10.17 4.32 4.07
C VAL A 131 -9.36 4.88 5.23
N LEU A 132 -9.14 6.20 5.24
CA LEU A 132 -8.50 6.94 6.33
C LEU A 132 -9.45 8.04 6.79
N THR A 133 -9.82 8.03 8.06
CA THR A 133 -10.80 8.96 8.59
C THR A 133 -10.34 9.62 9.88
N LEU A 134 -11.03 10.69 10.25
CA LEU A 134 -10.97 11.28 11.56
C LEU A 134 -12.24 10.86 12.33
N LEU A 135 -12.07 10.00 13.33
CA LEU A 135 -13.15 9.47 14.16
C LEU A 135 -13.36 10.31 15.42
N THR A 136 -14.59 10.35 15.90
CA THR A 136 -14.97 10.90 17.19
C THR A 136 -15.86 9.93 17.95
N LYS A 137 -16.05 10.18 19.24
CA LYS A 137 -16.99 9.42 20.06
C LYS A 137 -18.43 9.70 19.60
N GLY A 138 -19.27 8.66 19.51
CA GLY A 138 -20.69 8.82 19.22
C GLY A 138 -21.39 9.78 20.18
N GLY A 139 -22.19 10.68 19.62
CA GLY A 139 -22.84 11.74 20.39
C GLY A 139 -21.87 12.82 20.91
N SER A 140 -20.67 12.93 20.36
CA SER A 140 -19.71 13.98 20.70
C SER A 140 -20.29 15.37 20.38
N PRO A 141 -19.97 16.41 21.18
CA PRO A 141 -20.28 17.78 20.80
C PRO A 141 -19.43 18.28 19.61
N ILE A 142 -18.41 17.54 19.22
CA ILE A 142 -17.58 17.84 18.05
C ILE A 142 -18.21 17.17 16.84
N SER A 143 -18.86 17.96 16.01
CA SER A 143 -19.53 17.53 14.76
C SER A 143 -19.05 18.28 13.52
N GLN A 144 -18.12 19.21 13.69
CA GLN A 144 -17.54 20.01 12.61
C GLN A 144 -16.04 20.22 12.84
N ILE A 145 -15.28 20.28 11.77
CA ILE A 145 -13.81 20.45 11.82
C ILE A 145 -13.42 21.78 12.49
N SER A 146 -14.19 22.86 12.31
CA SER A 146 -13.93 24.15 12.96
C SER A 146 -13.91 24.07 14.49
N GLN A 147 -14.60 23.10 15.10
CA GLN A 147 -14.65 22.89 16.55
C GLN A 147 -13.38 22.23 17.11
N LEU A 148 -12.49 21.74 16.25
CA LEU A 148 -11.19 21.18 16.65
C LEU A 148 -10.21 22.25 17.15
N LYS A 149 -10.51 23.54 16.96
CA LYS A 149 -9.66 24.63 17.46
C LYS A 149 -9.42 24.52 18.97
N GLY A 150 -8.14 24.46 19.35
CA GLY A 150 -7.70 24.31 20.74
C GLY A 150 -7.87 22.91 21.33
N LYS A 151 -8.35 21.95 20.54
CA LYS A 151 -8.58 20.56 20.97
C LYS A 151 -7.35 19.69 20.75
N VAL A 152 -7.45 18.45 21.24
CA VAL A 152 -6.44 17.41 21.07
C VAL A 152 -6.98 16.36 20.11
N VAL A 153 -6.22 16.07 19.07
CA VAL A 153 -6.46 15.02 18.08
C VAL A 153 -5.35 13.98 18.18
N SER A 154 -5.66 12.70 18.23
CA SER A 154 -4.62 11.67 18.26
C SER A 154 -4.22 11.19 16.87
N VAL A 155 -2.93 10.92 16.71
CA VAL A 155 -2.29 10.37 15.53
C VAL A 155 -1.33 9.24 15.92
N ASN A 156 -1.03 8.34 14.99
CA ASN A 156 -0.15 7.20 15.27
C ASN A 156 1.34 7.57 15.32
N ALA A 157 1.75 8.57 14.55
CA ALA A 157 3.11 9.11 14.59
C ALA A 157 3.11 10.62 14.33
N PRO A 158 4.13 11.35 14.78
CA PRO A 158 4.30 12.75 14.40
C PRO A 158 4.80 12.87 12.96
N ASN A 159 4.37 13.89 12.25
CA ASN A 159 4.83 14.26 10.90
C ASN A 159 4.71 13.13 9.86
N ASP A 160 3.72 12.28 10.00
CA ASP A 160 3.42 11.20 9.06
C ASP A 160 2.25 11.55 8.14
N ILE A 161 1.77 10.55 7.38
CA ILE A 161 0.61 10.68 6.50
C ILE A 161 -0.63 11.19 7.25
N GLY A 162 -0.90 10.68 8.46
CA GLY A 162 -2.06 11.09 9.25
C GLY A 162 -2.02 12.57 9.61
N THR A 163 -0.86 13.07 10.03
CA THR A 163 -0.65 14.48 10.32
C THR A 163 -0.86 15.34 9.07
N LEU A 164 -0.29 14.93 7.93
CA LEU A 164 -0.42 15.66 6.66
C LEU A 164 -1.88 15.76 6.21
N LEU A 165 -2.61 14.67 6.27
CA LEU A 165 -4.02 14.62 5.85
C LEU A 165 -4.89 15.50 6.75
N ILE A 166 -4.68 15.44 8.08
CA ILE A 166 -5.40 16.30 9.02
C ILE A 166 -5.05 17.77 8.82
N ASP A 167 -3.81 18.12 8.57
CA ASP A 167 -3.39 19.50 8.29
C ASP A 167 -4.07 20.03 7.02
N SER A 168 -4.18 19.21 5.98
CA SER A 168 -4.95 19.52 4.77
C SER A 168 -6.42 19.82 5.10
N LEU A 169 -7.05 18.95 5.91
CA LEU A 169 -8.43 19.10 6.34
C LEU A 169 -8.64 20.38 7.15
N LEU A 170 -7.77 20.65 8.13
CA LEU A 170 -7.85 21.87 8.96
C LEU A 170 -7.77 23.13 8.11
N ILE A 171 -6.81 23.19 7.18
CA ILE A 171 -6.61 24.35 6.31
C ILE A 171 -7.80 24.57 5.39
N SER A 172 -8.39 23.52 4.84
CA SER A 172 -9.58 23.61 3.98
C SER A 172 -10.81 24.16 4.73
N HIS A 173 -10.84 24.00 6.07
CA HIS A 173 -11.88 24.53 6.95
C HIS A 173 -11.48 25.84 7.68
N GLY A 174 -10.44 26.53 7.19
CA GLY A 174 -10.02 27.82 7.71
C GLY A 174 -9.28 27.80 9.04
N LEU A 175 -8.82 26.62 9.49
CA LEU A 175 -7.96 26.47 10.66
C LEU A 175 -6.48 26.43 10.24
N LYS A 176 -5.61 26.87 11.16
CA LYS A 176 -4.17 26.63 11.04
C LYS A 176 -3.82 25.34 11.79
N PRO A 177 -2.91 24.49 11.28
CA PRO A 177 -2.47 23.27 11.99
C PRO A 177 -2.10 23.52 13.44
N GLN A 178 -1.37 24.60 13.75
CA GLN A 178 -0.93 24.98 15.09
C GLN A 178 -2.07 25.33 16.07
N GLN A 179 -3.30 25.43 15.60
CA GLN A 179 -4.48 25.63 16.44
C GLN A 179 -5.07 24.34 17.00
N VAL A 180 -4.55 23.18 16.54
CA VAL A 180 -4.89 21.84 17.03
C VAL A 180 -3.65 21.23 17.69
N ARG A 181 -3.82 20.50 18.75
CA ARG A 181 -2.72 19.77 19.41
C ARG A 181 -2.78 18.30 19.04
N PHE A 182 -1.66 17.73 18.64
CA PHE A 182 -1.58 16.31 18.36
C PHE A 182 -1.13 15.54 19.59
N ALA A 183 -1.85 14.46 19.90
CA ALA A 183 -1.41 13.39 20.80
C ALA A 183 -0.78 12.30 19.92
N ASN A 184 0.53 12.28 19.88
CA ASN A 184 1.31 11.37 19.03
C ASN A 184 1.44 9.97 19.65
N ASN A 185 1.82 8.99 18.81
CA ASN A 185 2.13 7.61 19.20
C ASN A 185 0.92 6.83 19.76
N VAL A 186 -0.29 7.14 19.29
CA VAL A 186 -1.48 6.34 19.57
C VAL A 186 -1.57 5.23 18.54
N ALA A 187 -1.24 4.01 18.93
CA ALA A 187 -1.34 2.85 18.03
C ALA A 187 -2.79 2.65 17.56
N PHE A 188 -2.99 2.26 16.31
CA PHE A 188 -4.33 2.10 15.72
C PHE A 188 -5.27 1.20 16.53
N PRO A 189 -4.84 0.05 17.12
CA PRO A 189 -5.69 -0.73 17.99
C PRO A 189 -6.14 0.00 19.28
N ALA A 190 -5.46 1.07 19.68
CA ALA A 190 -5.79 1.85 20.86
C ALA A 190 -6.77 3.01 20.60
N VAL A 191 -7.14 3.27 19.33
CA VAL A 191 -8.03 4.39 18.94
C VAL A 191 -9.34 4.36 19.71
N VAL A 192 -10.02 3.20 19.73
CA VAL A 192 -11.29 3.02 20.47
C VAL A 192 -11.10 3.32 21.96
N GLN A 193 -10.09 2.71 22.57
CA GLN A 193 -9.80 2.92 24.00
C GLN A 193 -9.48 4.40 24.30
N THR A 194 -8.71 5.05 23.43
CA THR A 194 -8.32 6.46 23.58
C THR A 194 -9.54 7.38 23.56
N LEU A 195 -10.44 7.20 22.59
CA LEU A 195 -11.66 8.03 22.46
C LEU A 195 -12.68 7.75 23.55
N MET A 196 -12.77 6.51 24.03
CA MET A 196 -13.75 6.10 25.04
C MET A 196 -13.27 6.29 26.49
N ALA A 197 -12.01 6.63 26.72
CA ALA A 197 -11.49 6.87 28.07
C ALA A 197 -12.21 8.04 28.74
N LYS A 198 -12.56 7.86 30.05
CA LYS A 198 -13.41 8.81 30.77
C LYS A 198 -12.84 10.22 30.85
N ASP A 199 -11.52 10.33 31.05
CA ASP A 199 -10.84 11.61 31.31
C ASP A 199 -9.87 11.95 30.14
N THR A 200 -10.12 11.42 28.93
CA THR A 200 -9.27 11.70 27.79
C THR A 200 -9.41 13.15 27.33
N PRO A 201 -8.30 13.85 27.08
CA PRO A 201 -8.36 15.14 26.38
C PRO A 201 -8.57 15.01 24.88
N VAL A 202 -8.46 13.78 24.32
CA VAL A 202 -8.58 13.51 22.90
C VAL A 202 -10.04 13.56 22.49
N VAL A 203 -10.37 14.43 21.52
CA VAL A 203 -11.75 14.59 21.01
C VAL A 203 -11.97 13.92 19.67
N ALA A 204 -10.90 13.68 18.92
CA ALA A 204 -10.93 12.98 17.66
C ALA A 204 -9.63 12.19 17.44
N SER A 205 -9.66 11.15 16.63
CA SER A 205 -8.54 10.26 16.39
C SER A 205 -8.43 9.92 14.91
N PHE A 206 -7.22 9.99 14.38
CA PHE A 206 -6.89 9.43 13.07
C PHE A 206 -7.01 7.92 13.12
N ALA A 207 -7.68 7.35 12.16
CA ALA A 207 -7.87 5.91 12.05
C ALA A 207 -7.87 5.44 10.58
N PRO A 208 -7.12 4.37 10.27
CA PRO A 208 -7.26 3.63 9.04
C PRO A 208 -8.29 2.51 9.20
N GLU A 209 -8.79 1.99 8.08
CA GLU A 209 -9.43 0.68 8.11
C GLU A 209 -8.42 -0.43 8.53
N PRO A 210 -8.84 -1.47 9.25
CA PRO A 210 -10.20 -1.82 9.69
C PRO A 210 -10.63 -1.18 11.02
N PHE A 211 -9.89 -0.25 11.56
CA PHE A 211 -10.19 0.37 12.87
C PHE A 211 -11.34 1.37 12.78
N VAL A 212 -11.63 1.89 11.58
CA VAL A 212 -12.80 2.73 11.29
C VAL A 212 -14.07 1.89 11.48
N SER A 213 -14.32 0.94 10.60
CA SER A 213 -15.51 0.07 10.65
C SER A 213 -15.61 -0.70 11.97
N GLY A 214 -14.47 -1.14 12.53
CA GLY A 214 -14.42 -1.82 13.82
C GLY A 214 -14.84 -0.94 14.99
N GLY A 215 -14.42 0.31 15.02
CA GLY A 215 -14.80 1.28 16.06
C GLY A 215 -16.26 1.70 15.98
N GLU A 216 -16.76 1.92 14.78
CA GLU A 216 -18.17 2.21 14.53
C GLU A 216 -19.08 1.06 14.98
N ALA A 217 -18.77 -0.16 14.56
CA ALA A 217 -19.56 -1.35 14.89
C ALA A 217 -19.50 -1.72 16.39
N ALA A 218 -18.33 -1.61 17.04
CA ALA A 218 -18.13 -2.09 18.40
C ALA A 218 -18.69 -1.14 19.46
N VAL A 219 -18.52 0.18 19.29
CA VAL A 219 -18.82 1.18 20.33
C VAL A 219 -19.52 2.43 19.80
N GLY A 220 -19.92 2.45 18.54
CA GLY A 220 -20.61 3.58 17.93
C GLY A 220 -19.74 4.83 17.82
N LEU A 221 -18.46 4.67 17.44
CA LEU A 221 -17.68 5.82 16.98
C LEU A 221 -18.34 6.40 15.73
N GLU A 222 -18.16 7.69 15.51
CA GLU A 222 -18.71 8.39 14.36
C GLU A 222 -17.59 9.02 13.55
N GLU A 223 -17.71 8.94 12.25
CA GLU A 223 -16.83 9.68 11.35
C GLU A 223 -17.08 11.18 11.48
N LEU A 224 -16.03 11.92 11.86
CA LEU A 224 -16.04 13.38 11.83
C LEU A 224 -15.70 13.90 10.43
N ALA A 225 -14.80 13.25 9.75
CA ALA A 225 -14.45 13.55 8.36
C ALA A 225 -13.71 12.39 7.70
N ASP A 226 -14.03 12.15 6.43
CA ASP A 226 -13.19 11.42 5.49
C ASP A 226 -11.98 12.28 5.12
N LEU A 227 -10.79 11.65 5.03
CA LEU A 227 -9.55 12.34 4.67
C LEU A 227 -9.25 12.29 3.16
N ASP A 228 -10.07 11.56 2.38
CA ASP A 228 -10.03 11.53 0.92
C ASP A 228 -10.82 12.70 0.32
N GLN A 229 -10.36 13.92 0.55
CA GLN A 229 -11.09 15.09 0.09
C GLN A 229 -10.19 16.27 -0.29
N GLY A 230 -10.65 17.09 -1.23
CA GLY A 230 -9.96 18.33 -1.61
C GLY A 230 -8.54 18.08 -2.13
N ALA A 231 -7.54 18.64 -1.46
CA ALA A 231 -6.13 18.49 -1.87
C ALA A 231 -5.57 17.08 -1.66
N THR A 232 -6.24 16.29 -0.83
CA THR A 232 -5.85 14.91 -0.48
C THR A 232 -6.73 13.85 -1.13
N GLN A 233 -7.61 14.22 -2.06
CA GLN A 233 -8.37 13.26 -2.85
C GLN A 233 -7.43 12.37 -3.68
N ASP A 234 -7.68 11.06 -3.70
CA ASP A 234 -6.84 10.04 -4.35
C ASP A 234 -5.36 10.19 -3.97
N PHE A 235 -5.08 10.47 -2.69
CA PHE A 235 -3.72 10.73 -2.22
C PHE A 235 -2.93 9.42 -2.06
N PRO A 236 -1.66 9.35 -2.54
CA PRO A 236 -0.84 8.15 -2.35
C PRO A 236 -0.54 7.94 -0.86
N ILE A 237 -0.80 6.73 -0.35
CA ILE A 237 -0.64 6.40 1.07
C ILE A 237 0.74 5.84 1.32
N GLN A 238 1.03 4.67 0.75
CA GLN A 238 2.28 3.97 0.99
C GLN A 238 2.78 3.22 -0.25
N GLY A 239 4.05 2.82 -0.18
CA GLY A 239 4.70 2.02 -1.21
C GLY A 239 5.82 1.16 -0.66
N TYR A 240 6.43 0.42 -1.55
CA TYR A 240 7.55 -0.46 -1.24
C TYR A 240 8.86 0.23 -1.60
N ALA A 241 9.82 0.17 -0.68
CA ALA A 241 11.13 0.78 -0.86
C ALA A 241 12.26 -0.17 -0.52
N VAL A 242 13.39 0.08 -1.16
CA VAL A 242 14.69 -0.56 -0.93
C VAL A 242 15.76 0.52 -0.81
N THR A 243 16.98 0.18 -0.39
CA THR A 243 18.11 1.11 -0.52
C THR A 243 18.61 1.15 -1.97
N ALA A 244 19.19 2.28 -2.39
CA ALA A 244 19.81 2.40 -3.71
C ALA A 244 20.91 1.35 -3.94
N LYS A 245 21.63 0.97 -2.88
CA LYS A 245 22.63 -0.09 -2.91
C LYS A 245 21.98 -1.43 -3.27
N TRP A 246 20.87 -1.77 -2.63
CA TRP A 246 20.13 -3.00 -2.88
C TRP A 246 19.56 -3.04 -4.30
N ALA A 247 18.90 -1.96 -4.73
CA ALA A 247 18.35 -1.85 -6.09
C ALA A 247 19.42 -2.06 -7.18
N LYS A 248 20.61 -1.48 -6.97
CA LYS A 248 21.75 -1.65 -7.88
C LYS A 248 22.31 -3.08 -7.87
N GLN A 249 22.29 -3.75 -6.72
CA GLN A 249 22.86 -5.08 -6.56
C GLN A 249 21.94 -6.19 -7.10
N TYR A 250 20.62 -5.98 -7.06
CA TYR A 250 19.61 -7.00 -7.36
C TYR A 250 18.53 -6.50 -8.36
N PRO A 251 18.91 -5.99 -9.54
CA PRO A 251 17.95 -5.40 -10.47
C PRO A 251 16.93 -6.43 -11.01
N ASN A 252 17.35 -7.65 -11.35
CA ASN A 252 16.42 -8.67 -11.85
C ASN A 252 15.51 -9.21 -10.72
N THR A 253 16.01 -9.26 -9.49
CA THR A 253 15.19 -9.61 -8.30
C THR A 253 14.11 -8.54 -8.07
N MET A 254 14.48 -7.26 -8.22
CA MET A 254 13.55 -6.14 -8.09
C MET A 254 12.45 -6.24 -9.18
N GLU A 255 12.82 -6.48 -10.43
CA GLU A 255 11.88 -6.65 -11.53
C GLU A 255 10.93 -7.83 -11.30
N ALA A 256 11.45 -8.98 -10.91
CA ALA A 256 10.65 -10.16 -10.58
C ALA A 256 9.67 -9.88 -9.43
N PHE A 257 10.12 -9.19 -8.38
CA PHE A 257 9.26 -8.82 -7.26
C PHE A 257 8.14 -7.86 -7.68
N THR A 258 8.46 -6.81 -8.41
CA THR A 258 7.48 -5.82 -8.86
C THR A 258 6.49 -6.38 -9.88
N SER A 259 6.93 -7.30 -10.76
CA SER A 259 6.06 -8.04 -11.68
C SER A 259 5.00 -8.86 -10.92
N ALA A 260 5.44 -9.69 -9.96
CA ALA A 260 4.53 -10.49 -9.14
C ALA A 260 3.60 -9.63 -8.29
N LEU A 261 4.11 -8.56 -7.70
CA LEU A 261 3.33 -7.63 -6.89
C LEU A 261 2.25 -6.93 -7.74
N SER A 262 2.60 -6.45 -8.94
CA SER A 262 1.65 -5.79 -9.84
C SER A 262 0.47 -6.71 -10.20
N GLN A 263 0.73 -8.00 -10.45
CA GLN A 263 -0.35 -8.98 -10.67
C GLN A 263 -1.22 -9.15 -9.42
N GLY A 264 -0.61 -9.21 -8.22
CA GLY A 264 -1.35 -9.26 -6.96
C GLY A 264 -2.21 -8.02 -6.72
N GLN A 265 -1.72 -6.84 -7.11
CA GLN A 265 -2.44 -5.57 -7.03
C GLN A 265 -3.60 -5.50 -8.04
N GLU A 266 -3.41 -5.99 -9.28
CA GLU A 266 -4.48 -6.10 -10.27
C GLU A 266 -5.64 -6.95 -9.75
N ILE A 267 -5.32 -8.06 -9.07
CA ILE A 267 -6.34 -8.90 -8.44
C ILE A 267 -6.99 -8.18 -7.27
N ALA A 268 -6.20 -7.45 -6.45
CA ALA A 268 -6.75 -6.69 -5.33
C ALA A 268 -7.71 -5.59 -5.78
N ASP A 269 -7.42 -4.94 -6.91
CA ASP A 269 -8.24 -3.86 -7.47
C ASP A 269 -9.53 -4.37 -8.13
N THR A 270 -9.52 -5.60 -8.66
CA THR A 270 -10.61 -6.15 -9.46
C THR A 270 -11.43 -7.26 -8.78
N ASP A 271 -10.87 -7.94 -7.77
CA ASP A 271 -11.53 -9.03 -7.02
C ASP A 271 -11.60 -8.75 -5.53
N ARG A 272 -12.65 -8.02 -5.10
CA ARG A 272 -12.91 -7.77 -3.68
C ARG A 272 -12.88 -9.04 -2.83
N ALA A 273 -13.40 -10.17 -3.34
CA ALA A 273 -13.43 -11.41 -2.57
C ALA A 273 -12.01 -11.97 -2.33
N ALA A 274 -11.07 -11.72 -3.22
CA ALA A 274 -9.64 -12.03 -2.98
C ALA A 274 -9.09 -11.19 -1.82
N VAL A 275 -9.39 -9.89 -1.80
CA VAL A 275 -9.01 -9.01 -0.70
C VAL A 275 -9.61 -9.50 0.62
N GLU A 276 -10.91 -9.76 0.68
CA GLU A 276 -11.58 -10.26 1.90
C GLU A 276 -10.92 -11.54 2.45
N ARG A 277 -10.52 -12.46 1.57
CA ARG A 277 -9.82 -13.69 1.97
C ARG A 277 -8.47 -13.40 2.65
N VAL A 278 -7.67 -12.52 2.09
CA VAL A 278 -6.35 -12.19 2.67
C VAL A 278 -6.48 -11.35 3.94
N LEU A 279 -7.49 -10.48 4.05
CA LEU A 279 -7.80 -9.76 5.28
C LEU A 279 -8.13 -10.72 6.44
N GLN A 280 -8.95 -11.74 6.18
CA GLN A 280 -9.25 -12.78 7.17
C GLN A 280 -8.00 -13.54 7.59
N LYS A 281 -7.19 -13.96 6.61
CA LYS A 281 -6.01 -14.81 6.83
C LYS A 281 -4.86 -14.08 7.54
N TYR A 282 -4.51 -12.89 7.08
CA TYR A 282 -3.32 -12.16 7.53
C TYR A 282 -3.61 -11.12 8.61
N LEU A 283 -4.80 -10.54 8.60
CA LEU A 283 -5.20 -9.53 9.56
C LEU A 283 -6.10 -10.06 10.68
N GLY A 284 -6.62 -11.27 10.53
CA GLY A 284 -7.52 -11.88 11.51
C GLY A 284 -8.90 -11.22 11.58
N ILE A 285 -9.30 -10.50 10.53
CA ILE A 285 -10.60 -9.85 10.43
C ILE A 285 -11.64 -10.92 10.15
N ASP A 286 -12.75 -10.91 10.87
CA ASP A 286 -13.83 -11.86 10.62
C ASP A 286 -14.50 -11.59 9.25
N LYS A 287 -15.17 -12.62 8.72
CA LYS A 287 -15.76 -12.57 7.37
C LYS A 287 -16.80 -11.45 7.21
N GLN A 288 -17.60 -11.21 8.24
CA GLN A 288 -18.65 -10.20 8.18
C GLN A 288 -18.01 -8.78 8.15
N SER A 289 -17.06 -8.52 9.03
CA SER A 289 -16.32 -7.26 9.05
C SER A 289 -15.57 -7.01 7.75
N ALA A 290 -14.88 -8.03 7.18
CA ALA A 290 -14.15 -7.91 5.93
C ALA A 290 -15.04 -7.46 4.75
N ALA A 291 -16.31 -7.85 4.73
CA ALA A 291 -17.25 -7.46 3.67
C ALA A 291 -17.65 -5.96 3.70
N PHE A 292 -17.53 -5.31 4.85
CA PHE A 292 -17.92 -3.89 5.02
C PHE A 292 -16.74 -2.91 4.99
N ILE A 293 -15.51 -3.39 5.11
CA ILE A 293 -14.31 -2.54 5.10
C ILE A 293 -14.22 -1.76 3.78
N SER A 294 -13.96 -0.46 3.89
CA SER A 294 -13.59 0.38 2.74
C SER A 294 -12.19 0.01 2.25
N LEU A 295 -12.03 -0.14 0.94
CA LEU A 295 -10.77 -0.55 0.34
C LEU A 295 -10.06 0.64 -0.31
N PRO A 296 -8.73 0.76 -0.17
CA PRO A 296 -7.95 1.68 -0.99
C PRO A 296 -7.93 1.20 -2.45
N ALA A 297 -7.50 2.05 -3.35
CA ALA A 297 -7.16 1.63 -4.69
C ALA A 297 -5.73 1.08 -4.74
N PHE A 298 -5.49 0.11 -5.62
CA PHE A 298 -4.24 -0.64 -5.73
C PHE A 298 -3.56 -0.35 -7.08
N PRO A 299 -2.56 0.56 -7.12
CA PRO A 299 -1.91 0.96 -8.37
C PRO A 299 -1.01 -0.14 -8.92
N LEU A 300 -0.95 -0.29 -10.25
CA LEU A 300 -0.14 -1.32 -10.92
C LEU A 300 1.31 -0.91 -11.14
N GLY A 301 1.65 0.36 -10.94
CA GLY A 301 2.99 0.89 -11.16
C GLY A 301 3.21 2.21 -10.43
N VAL A 302 4.45 2.71 -10.48
CA VAL A 302 4.84 3.96 -9.83
C VAL A 302 4.49 5.15 -10.72
N ASP A 303 3.67 6.07 -10.21
CA ASP A 303 3.34 7.34 -10.86
C ASP A 303 4.07 8.51 -10.19
N SER A 304 5.09 9.01 -10.86
CA SER A 304 5.91 10.12 -10.36
C SER A 304 5.13 11.43 -10.15
N VAL A 305 4.07 11.67 -10.93
CA VAL A 305 3.22 12.86 -10.77
C VAL A 305 2.39 12.75 -9.51
N ARG A 306 1.79 11.57 -9.27
CA ARG A 306 1.05 11.29 -8.04
C ARG A 306 1.96 11.39 -6.82
N LEU A 307 3.14 10.79 -6.84
CA LEU A 307 4.09 10.87 -5.73
C LEU A 307 4.65 12.30 -5.51
N GLN A 308 4.82 13.09 -6.57
CA GLN A 308 5.26 14.49 -6.43
C GLN A 308 4.21 15.34 -5.69
N ARG A 309 2.93 14.95 -5.68
CA ARG A 309 1.89 15.60 -4.88
C ARG A 309 2.19 15.52 -3.37
N VAL A 310 2.81 14.42 -2.91
CA VAL A 310 3.22 14.29 -1.49
C VAL A 310 4.20 15.39 -1.13
N VAL A 311 5.28 15.55 -1.90
CA VAL A 311 6.27 16.64 -1.70
C VAL A 311 5.61 18.01 -1.70
N SER A 312 4.70 18.23 -2.66
CA SER A 312 3.98 19.51 -2.79
C SER A 312 3.07 19.78 -1.59
N SER A 313 2.40 18.76 -1.09
CA SER A 313 1.53 18.84 0.09
C SER A 313 2.33 19.03 1.37
N MET A 314 3.44 18.33 1.55
CA MET A 314 4.34 18.52 2.69
C MET A 314 4.86 19.97 2.75
N LYS A 315 5.21 20.56 1.61
CA LYS A 315 5.61 21.99 1.54
C LYS A 315 4.43 22.92 1.82
N ARG A 316 3.25 22.61 1.30
CA ARG A 316 2.05 23.43 1.47
C ARG A 316 1.58 23.46 2.91
N PHE A 317 1.64 22.33 3.60
CA PHE A 317 1.12 22.16 4.96
C PHE A 317 2.21 22.37 6.04
N GLY A 318 3.45 22.58 5.65
CA GLY A 318 4.53 23.02 6.55
C GLY A 318 5.37 21.87 7.13
N LEU A 319 5.23 20.65 6.65
CA LEU A 319 6.10 19.52 7.00
C LEU A 319 7.49 19.68 6.34
N LEU A 320 7.55 20.36 5.19
CA LEU A 320 8.79 20.73 4.55
C LEU A 320 8.90 22.25 4.37
N PRO A 321 10.12 22.82 4.39
CA PRO A 321 10.34 24.22 4.01
C PRO A 321 9.80 24.50 2.61
N LYS A 322 9.13 25.65 2.42
CA LYS A 322 8.52 26.02 1.13
C LYS A 322 9.52 26.08 -0.03
N ASN A 323 10.78 26.40 0.26
CA ASN A 323 11.86 26.48 -0.71
C ASN A 323 12.59 25.14 -0.95
N THR A 324 12.12 24.04 -0.37
CA THR A 324 12.69 22.71 -0.63
C THR A 324 12.58 22.39 -2.12
N ASN A 325 13.74 22.21 -2.77
CA ASN A 325 13.81 21.78 -4.16
C ASN A 325 14.08 20.28 -4.21
N PHE A 326 13.03 19.49 -4.22
CA PHE A 326 13.10 18.04 -4.24
C PHE A 326 12.14 17.46 -5.28
N GLN A 327 12.67 16.59 -6.12
CA GLN A 327 11.90 15.85 -7.12
C GLN A 327 11.85 14.39 -6.71
N VAL A 328 10.66 13.86 -6.51
CA VAL A 328 10.45 12.47 -6.07
C VAL A 328 11.01 11.46 -7.07
N THR A 329 11.16 11.83 -8.33
CA THR A 329 11.79 11.00 -9.37
C THR A 329 13.20 10.53 -8.99
N SER A 330 13.91 11.27 -8.13
CA SER A 330 15.23 10.85 -7.62
C SER A 330 15.15 9.65 -6.65
N MET A 331 13.95 9.36 -6.13
CA MET A 331 13.69 8.21 -5.27
C MET A 331 13.03 7.05 -6.01
N ILE A 332 12.61 7.20 -7.25
CA ILE A 332 11.98 6.11 -8.00
C ILE A 332 13.11 5.25 -8.58
N ALA A 333 12.99 3.92 -8.39
CA ALA A 333 13.88 2.99 -9.06
C ALA A 333 13.59 3.02 -10.57
N GLY A 334 14.66 3.09 -11.35
CA GLY A 334 14.60 3.10 -12.82
C GLY A 334 14.59 1.70 -13.40
#